data_d275e20473ffd5532f403c98024d3ba5
#
_entry.id   d275e20473ffd5532f403c98024d3ba5
#
_cell.length_a   1.000
_cell.length_b   1.000
_cell.length_c   1.000
_cell.angle_alpha   90.00
_cell.angle_beta   90.00
_cell.angle_gamma   90.00
#
_symmetry.space_group_name_H-M   'P 1'
#
loop_
_entity.id
_entity.type
_entity.pdbx_description
1 polymer ?
#
loop_
_entity_poly.entity_id
_entity_poly.type
_entity_poly.pdbx_seq_one_letter_code
_entity_poly.pdbx_strand_id
1 'polypeptide(L)'
;QLWVVRFVQAIGGCAGVVISRAIVTDYFDKSKTLKIFALLALIMGIAPILAPSLGNTVLQYFNWKGLFGAMMALGIILFTLTLFFLPETHKHSESAMKANVIKDYLQILKNRKFVVYSLIAGIVNGALMIYVANGPFLIMEKGGFSSDAFSIIFAVNAFGLMLATYLTTIFQRYVKTNTLVKYALLFMTFASVVLLA
;
A
#
# COMPACT_ATOMS: atom_id res chain seq x y z
N GLN A 1 4.67 17.25 18.65
CA GLN A 1 5.83 17.15 17.73
C GLN A 1 5.79 15.85 16.93
N LEU A 2 5.58 14.68 17.54
CA LEU A 2 5.58 13.38 16.86
C LEU A 2 4.58 13.29 15.69
N TRP A 3 3.37 13.85 15.84
CA TRP A 3 2.33 13.86 14.81
C TRP A 3 2.76 14.62 13.54
N VAL A 4 3.43 15.76 13.70
CA VAL A 4 3.90 16.57 12.57
C VAL A 4 4.98 15.82 11.79
N VAL A 5 5.93 15.22 12.51
CA VAL A 5 7.02 14.44 11.88
C VAL A 5 6.45 13.23 11.14
N ARG A 6 5.45 12.54 11.70
CA ARG A 6 4.76 11.43 11.05
C ARG A 6 3.99 11.88 9.80
N PHE A 7 3.37 13.04 9.84
CA PHE A 7 2.70 13.59 8.67
C PHE A 7 3.68 13.88 7.52
N VAL A 8 4.83 14.52 7.82
CA VAL A 8 5.89 14.78 6.84
C VAL A 8 6.45 13.46 6.28
N GLN A 9 6.68 12.47 7.15
CA GLN A 9 7.12 11.13 6.74
C GLN A 9 6.13 10.45 5.80
N ALA A 10 4.83 10.60 6.05
CA ALA A 10 3.78 10.02 5.20
C ALA A 10 3.77 10.66 3.81
N ILE A 11 3.95 11.99 3.71
CA ILE A 11 4.06 12.68 2.41
C ILE A 11 5.23 12.11 1.60
N GLY A 12 6.41 11.96 2.21
CA GLY A 12 7.57 11.37 1.53
C GLY A 12 7.33 9.92 1.11
N GLY A 13 6.69 9.11 1.96
CA GLY A 13 6.34 7.73 1.67
C GLY A 13 5.37 7.57 0.50
N CYS A 14 4.36 8.44 0.41
CA CYS A 14 3.41 8.45 -0.71
C CYS A 14 4.11 8.74 -2.04
N ALA A 15 5.06 9.69 -2.05
CA ALA A 15 5.82 10.00 -3.25
C ALA A 15 6.57 8.78 -3.79
N GLY A 16 7.23 8.01 -2.92
CA GLY A 16 7.96 6.79 -3.31
C GLY A 16 7.08 5.76 -3.99
N VAL A 17 5.87 5.52 -3.49
CA VAL A 17 4.92 4.56 -4.08
C VAL A 17 4.43 5.01 -5.45
N VAL A 18 4.13 6.30 -5.63
CA VAL A 18 3.63 6.84 -6.90
C VAL A 18 4.74 6.88 -7.94
N ILE A 19 5.92 7.40 -7.57
CA ILE A 19 7.06 7.58 -8.48
C ILE A 19 7.59 6.21 -8.94
N SER A 20 7.67 5.21 -8.07
CA SER A 20 8.13 3.87 -8.46
C SER A 20 7.25 3.25 -9.56
N ARG A 21 5.94 3.46 -9.50
CA ARG A 21 5.02 3.00 -10.56
C ARG A 21 5.19 3.78 -11.87
N ALA A 22 5.41 5.10 -11.78
CA ALA A 22 5.67 5.93 -12.95
C ALA A 22 6.96 5.49 -13.65
N ILE A 23 8.06 5.31 -12.91
CA ILE A 23 9.34 4.83 -13.44
C ILE A 23 9.18 3.50 -14.20
N VAL A 24 8.41 2.56 -13.66
CA VAL A 24 8.16 1.28 -14.32
C VAL A 24 7.44 1.46 -15.66
N THR A 25 6.47 2.38 -15.73
CA THR A 25 5.75 2.66 -16.99
C THR A 25 6.60 3.39 -18.01
N ASP A 26 7.54 4.23 -17.56
CA ASP A 26 8.39 5.04 -18.43
C ASP A 26 9.59 4.24 -18.99
N TYR A 27 10.10 3.30 -18.19
CA TYR A 27 11.33 2.57 -18.53
C TYR A 27 11.08 1.25 -19.27
N PHE A 28 9.96 0.59 -19.03
CA PHE A 28 9.69 -0.76 -19.57
C PHE A 28 8.54 -0.78 -20.57
N ASP A 29 8.68 -1.66 -21.59
CA ASP A 29 7.60 -1.95 -22.53
C ASP A 29 6.38 -2.55 -21.83
N LYS A 30 5.18 -2.40 -22.43
CA LYS A 30 3.90 -2.86 -21.86
C LYS A 30 3.91 -4.30 -21.35
N SER A 31 4.57 -5.22 -22.05
CA SER A 31 4.64 -6.63 -21.65
C SER A 31 5.48 -6.85 -20.39
N LYS A 32 6.59 -6.13 -20.25
CA LYS A 32 7.47 -6.17 -19.08
C LYS A 32 6.85 -5.41 -17.91
N THR A 33 6.22 -4.27 -18.16
CA THR A 33 5.51 -3.46 -17.17
C THR A 33 4.51 -4.30 -16.37
N LEU A 34 3.70 -5.14 -17.04
CA LEU A 34 2.74 -6.03 -16.36
C LEU A 34 3.44 -7.02 -15.41
N LYS A 35 4.57 -7.62 -15.83
CA LYS A 35 5.33 -8.55 -15.00
C LYS A 35 5.92 -7.86 -13.77
N ILE A 36 6.43 -6.64 -13.94
CA ILE A 36 7.03 -5.87 -12.83
C ILE A 36 5.95 -5.41 -11.87
N PHE A 37 4.78 -4.98 -12.34
CA PHE A 37 3.65 -4.67 -11.46
C PHE A 37 3.17 -5.89 -10.67
N ALA A 38 3.16 -7.08 -11.26
CA ALA A 38 2.86 -8.31 -10.55
C ALA A 38 3.91 -8.59 -9.44
N LEU A 39 5.20 -8.37 -9.73
CA LEU A 39 6.27 -8.49 -8.73
C LEU A 39 6.13 -7.45 -7.60
N LEU A 40 5.85 -6.19 -7.94
CA LEU A 40 5.61 -5.16 -6.94
C LEU A 40 4.40 -5.50 -6.05
N ALA A 41 3.32 -6.02 -6.63
CA ALA A 41 2.15 -6.46 -5.88
C ALA A 41 2.49 -7.63 -4.93
N LEU A 42 3.34 -8.56 -5.36
CA LEU A 42 3.81 -9.66 -4.53
C LEU A 42 4.66 -9.15 -3.35
N ILE A 43 5.58 -8.23 -3.58
CA ILE A 43 6.39 -7.60 -2.53
C ILE A 43 5.47 -6.85 -1.54
N MET A 44 4.51 -6.08 -2.05
CA MET A 44 3.53 -5.37 -1.20
C MET A 44 2.63 -6.32 -0.39
N GLY A 45 2.39 -7.54 -0.88
CA GLY A 45 1.67 -8.57 -0.14
C GLY A 45 2.51 -9.24 0.95
N ILE A 46 3.80 -9.47 0.71
CA ILE A 46 4.71 -10.10 1.67
C ILE A 46 5.12 -9.13 2.80
N ALA A 47 5.32 -7.86 2.49
CA ALA A 47 5.78 -6.87 3.45
C ALA A 47 4.95 -6.80 4.74
N PRO A 48 3.59 -6.77 4.71
CA PRO A 48 2.77 -6.79 5.91
C PRO A 48 2.88 -8.09 6.74
N ILE A 49 3.28 -9.21 6.12
CA ILE A 49 3.48 -10.48 6.82
C ILE A 49 4.76 -10.42 7.66
N LEU A 50 5.83 -9.86 7.08
CA LEU A 50 7.13 -9.77 7.73
C LEU A 50 7.25 -8.61 8.71
N ALA A 51 6.59 -7.49 8.44
CA ALA A 51 6.77 -6.25 9.20
C ALA A 51 6.46 -6.38 10.70
N PRO A 52 5.37 -7.03 11.17
CA PRO A 52 5.10 -7.18 12.60
C PRO A 52 6.16 -8.02 13.30
N SER A 53 6.59 -9.12 12.69
CA SER A 53 7.61 -10.01 13.27
C SER A 53 8.95 -9.31 13.37
N LEU A 54 9.39 -8.61 12.34
CA LEU A 54 10.61 -7.82 12.36
C LEU A 54 10.51 -6.67 13.37
N GLY A 55 9.38 -5.98 13.41
CA GLY A 55 9.12 -4.90 14.38
C GLY A 55 9.16 -5.39 15.82
N ASN A 56 8.54 -6.53 16.11
CA ASN A 56 8.56 -7.15 17.43
C ASN A 56 9.99 -7.54 17.85
N THR A 57 10.77 -8.12 16.95
CA THR A 57 12.18 -8.45 17.23
C THR A 57 12.98 -7.20 17.57
N VAL A 58 12.85 -6.13 16.81
CA VAL A 58 13.53 -4.86 17.10
C VAL A 58 13.11 -4.30 18.47
N LEU A 59 11.81 -4.37 18.79
CA LEU A 59 11.29 -3.90 20.08
C LEU A 59 11.86 -4.69 21.27
N GLN A 60 12.04 -6.00 21.14
CA GLN A 60 12.61 -6.86 22.20
C GLN A 60 14.08 -6.50 22.52
N TYR A 61 14.87 -6.15 21.51
CA TYR A 61 16.30 -5.86 21.70
C TYR A 61 16.62 -4.37 21.90
N PHE A 62 15.89 -3.46 21.29
CA PHE A 62 16.25 -2.03 21.17
C PHE A 62 15.21 -1.04 21.65
N ASN A 63 14.12 -1.46 22.25
CA ASN A 63 12.97 -0.63 22.64
C ASN A 63 12.34 0.17 21.47
N TRP A 64 11.38 1.06 21.77
CA TRP A 64 10.67 1.87 20.75
C TRP A 64 11.58 2.84 19.96
N LYS A 65 12.67 3.34 20.57
CA LYS A 65 13.65 4.22 19.87
C LYS A 65 14.42 3.46 18.80
N GLY A 66 14.74 2.19 19.06
CA GLY A 66 15.39 1.31 18.09
C GLY A 66 14.54 1.10 16.82
N LEU A 67 13.22 1.05 16.97
CA LEU A 67 12.30 0.95 15.82
C LEU A 67 12.44 2.17 14.89
N PHE A 68 12.46 3.38 15.44
CA PHE A 68 12.69 4.59 14.67
C PHE A 68 14.10 4.64 14.07
N GLY A 69 15.11 4.16 14.79
CA GLY A 69 16.47 4.03 14.28
C GLY A 69 16.56 3.09 13.08
N ALA A 70 15.91 1.93 13.14
CA ALA A 70 15.82 1.00 12.01
C ALA A 70 15.13 1.61 10.80
N MET A 71 14.01 2.33 11.00
CA MET A 71 13.33 3.05 9.92
C MET A 71 14.20 4.15 9.29
N MET A 72 14.96 4.87 10.11
CA MET A 72 15.90 5.88 9.64
C MET A 72 17.02 5.25 8.81
N ALA A 73 17.62 4.15 9.29
CA ALA A 73 18.65 3.43 8.56
C ALA A 73 18.14 2.93 7.19
N LEU A 74 16.96 2.34 7.14
CA LEU A 74 16.32 1.94 5.89
C LEU A 74 16.10 3.13 4.96
N GLY A 75 15.63 4.27 5.49
CA GLY A 75 15.44 5.50 4.71
C GLY A 75 16.74 6.00 4.08
N ILE A 76 17.84 6.01 4.86
CA ILE A 76 19.17 6.41 4.37
C ILE A 76 19.66 5.45 3.29
N ILE A 77 19.52 4.13 3.49
CA ILE A 77 19.92 3.12 2.50
C ILE A 77 19.14 3.34 1.19
N LEU A 78 17.82 3.45 1.26
CA LEU A 78 16.97 3.65 0.09
C LEU A 78 17.30 4.98 -0.63
N PHE A 79 17.51 6.05 0.12
CA PHE A 79 17.92 7.34 -0.45
C PHE A 79 19.26 7.23 -1.19
N THR A 80 20.25 6.59 -0.57
CA THR A 80 21.56 6.38 -1.17
C THR A 80 21.49 5.53 -2.44
N LEU A 81 20.73 4.41 -2.37
CA LEU A 81 20.51 3.55 -3.55
C LEU A 81 19.84 4.33 -4.69
N THR A 82 18.81 5.12 -4.37
CA THR A 82 18.12 5.94 -5.38
C THR A 82 19.06 6.96 -6.00
N LEU A 83 19.86 7.64 -5.19
CA LEU A 83 20.78 8.68 -5.65
C LEU A 83 21.84 8.14 -6.62
N PHE A 84 22.40 6.97 -6.34
CA PHE A 84 23.52 6.42 -7.11
C PHE A 84 23.11 5.46 -8.24
N PHE A 85 21.98 4.78 -8.10
CA PHE A 85 21.59 3.71 -9.03
C PHE A 85 20.37 4.02 -9.88
N LEU A 86 19.56 5.03 -9.52
CA LEU A 86 18.38 5.35 -10.30
C LEU A 86 18.72 6.38 -11.39
N PRO A 87 18.75 5.98 -12.67
CA PRO A 87 18.94 6.94 -13.76
C PRO A 87 17.68 7.80 -13.95
N GLU A 88 17.85 8.99 -14.51
CA GLU A 88 16.72 9.83 -14.92
C GLU A 88 15.94 9.11 -16.04
N THR A 89 14.68 8.77 -15.77
CA THR A 89 13.85 8.02 -16.71
C THR A 89 12.91 8.92 -17.51
N HIS A 90 12.68 10.13 -17.04
CA HIS A 90 11.77 11.07 -17.70
C HIS A 90 12.46 11.68 -18.93
N LYS A 91 11.99 11.28 -20.13
CA LYS A 91 12.41 11.95 -21.36
C LYS A 91 11.82 13.37 -21.35
N HIS A 92 12.67 14.36 -21.24
CA HIS A 92 12.28 15.77 -21.37
C HIS A 92 11.60 15.97 -22.73
N SER A 93 10.27 15.95 -22.73
CA SER A 93 9.50 16.39 -23.88
C SER A 93 9.21 17.87 -23.70
N GLU A 94 9.60 18.70 -24.64
CA GLU A 94 9.30 20.14 -24.63
C GLU A 94 7.80 20.42 -24.51
N SER A 95 6.96 19.48 -24.93
CA SER A 95 5.52 19.55 -24.78
C SER A 95 5.06 19.36 -23.32
N ALA A 96 5.81 18.63 -22.50
CA ALA A 96 5.50 18.44 -21.08
C ALA A 96 5.72 19.73 -20.25
N MET A 97 6.67 20.55 -20.62
CA MET A 97 6.90 21.85 -19.97
C MET A 97 5.77 22.86 -20.20
N LYS A 98 4.97 22.71 -21.28
CA LYS A 98 3.80 23.56 -21.57
C LYS A 98 2.48 23.00 -21.05
N ALA A 99 2.47 21.79 -20.50
CA ALA A 99 1.27 21.17 -19.95
C ALA A 99 0.82 21.92 -18.68
N ASN A 100 -0.41 22.40 -18.69
CA ASN A 100 -0.99 22.98 -17.49
C ASN A 100 -1.47 21.85 -16.58
N VAL A 101 -0.57 21.40 -15.69
CA VAL A 101 -0.76 20.26 -14.78
C VAL A 101 -2.10 20.35 -14.05
N ILE A 102 -2.49 21.54 -13.60
CA ILE A 102 -3.77 21.77 -12.90
C ILE A 102 -4.96 21.48 -13.84
N LYS A 103 -4.88 21.90 -15.11
CA LYS A 103 -5.94 21.67 -16.10
C LYS A 103 -6.11 20.18 -16.39
N ASP A 104 -5.00 19.46 -16.50
CA ASP A 104 -4.99 18.01 -16.75
C ASP A 104 -5.58 17.24 -15.56
N TYR A 105 -5.22 17.60 -14.32
CA TYR A 105 -5.84 17.04 -13.11
C TYR A 105 -7.34 17.32 -13.05
N LEU A 106 -7.79 18.53 -13.34
CA LEU A 106 -9.20 18.89 -13.36
C LEU A 106 -9.97 18.12 -14.45
N GLN A 107 -9.33 17.85 -15.59
CA GLN A 107 -9.92 17.07 -16.67
C GLN A 107 -10.09 15.59 -16.27
N ILE A 108 -9.12 15.01 -15.57
CA ILE A 108 -9.23 13.65 -15.03
C ILE A 108 -10.33 13.58 -13.97
N LEU A 109 -10.43 14.57 -13.08
CA LEU A 109 -11.49 14.64 -12.07
C LEU A 109 -12.90 14.82 -12.65
N LYS A 110 -13.05 15.31 -13.87
CA LYS A 110 -14.34 15.33 -14.58
C LYS A 110 -14.79 13.94 -15.06
N ASN A 111 -13.89 12.97 -15.15
CA ASN A 111 -14.23 11.62 -15.55
C ASN A 111 -14.93 10.88 -14.39
N ARG A 112 -16.26 10.79 -14.45
CA ARG A 112 -17.08 10.15 -13.42
C ARG A 112 -16.64 8.73 -13.07
N LYS A 113 -16.23 7.93 -14.06
CA LYS A 113 -15.78 6.56 -13.83
C LYS A 113 -14.49 6.56 -13.00
N PHE A 114 -13.53 7.39 -13.37
CA PHE A 114 -12.28 7.54 -12.62
C PHE A 114 -12.54 7.94 -11.16
N VAL A 115 -13.36 8.96 -10.93
CA VAL A 115 -13.69 9.44 -9.59
C VAL A 115 -14.35 8.36 -8.73
N VAL A 116 -15.36 7.65 -9.28
CA VAL A 116 -16.06 6.59 -8.55
C VAL A 116 -15.10 5.46 -8.16
N TYR A 117 -14.28 4.96 -9.09
CA TYR A 117 -13.33 3.89 -8.77
C TYR A 117 -12.24 4.36 -7.80
N SER A 118 -11.76 5.60 -7.91
CA SER A 118 -10.79 6.17 -6.99
C SER A 118 -11.37 6.31 -5.57
N LEU A 119 -12.62 6.73 -5.45
CA LEU A 119 -13.30 6.81 -4.16
C LEU A 119 -13.50 5.43 -3.53
N ILE A 120 -13.95 4.44 -4.30
CA ILE A 120 -14.06 3.06 -3.82
C ILE A 120 -12.71 2.55 -3.33
N ALA A 121 -11.66 2.70 -4.12
CA ALA A 121 -10.31 2.29 -3.73
C ALA A 121 -9.82 3.02 -2.47
N GLY A 122 -10.10 4.32 -2.36
CA GLY A 122 -9.75 5.12 -1.19
C GLY A 122 -10.47 4.67 0.08
N ILE A 123 -11.77 4.41 0.00
CA ILE A 123 -12.57 3.95 1.15
C ILE A 123 -12.11 2.56 1.60
N VAL A 124 -11.90 1.62 0.67
CA VAL A 124 -11.44 0.26 0.99
C VAL A 124 -10.05 0.30 1.62
N ASN A 125 -9.14 1.12 1.06
CA ASN A 125 -7.81 1.30 1.64
C ASN A 125 -7.87 1.97 3.02
N GLY A 126 -8.75 2.96 3.20
CA GLY A 126 -9.02 3.59 4.49
C GLY A 126 -9.50 2.59 5.55
N ALA A 127 -10.42 1.70 5.21
CA ALA A 127 -10.89 0.63 6.10
C ALA A 127 -9.75 -0.32 6.52
N LEU A 128 -8.87 -0.68 5.56
CA LEU A 128 -7.67 -1.46 5.86
C LEU A 128 -6.74 -0.71 6.83
N MET A 129 -6.53 0.58 6.64
CA MET A 129 -5.69 1.39 7.51
C MET A 129 -6.27 1.53 8.93
N ILE A 130 -7.59 1.62 9.06
CA ILE A 130 -8.27 1.61 10.35
C ILE A 130 -7.98 0.28 11.08
N TYR A 131 -8.08 -0.86 10.39
CA TYR A 131 -7.74 -2.16 10.95
C TYR A 131 -6.26 -2.23 11.39
N VAL A 132 -5.35 -1.79 10.54
CA VAL A 132 -3.90 -1.80 10.85
C VAL A 132 -3.57 -0.91 12.04
N ALA A 133 -4.19 0.26 12.14
CA ALA A 133 -3.94 1.21 13.23
C ALA A 133 -4.51 0.74 14.58
N ASN A 134 -5.70 0.12 14.57
CA ASN A 134 -6.38 -0.29 15.80
C ASN A 134 -6.14 -1.76 16.17
N GLY A 135 -5.59 -2.57 15.26
CA GLY A 135 -5.35 -3.99 15.48
C GLY A 135 -4.55 -4.31 16.75
N PRO A 136 -3.41 -3.64 17.03
CA PRO A 136 -2.66 -3.84 18.26
C PRO A 136 -3.51 -3.58 19.52
N PHE A 137 -4.25 -2.47 19.53
CA PHE A 137 -5.12 -2.11 20.65
C PHE A 137 -6.21 -3.17 20.89
N LEU A 138 -6.91 -3.58 19.84
CA LEU A 138 -8.01 -4.55 19.94
C LEU A 138 -7.52 -5.94 20.34
N ILE A 139 -6.41 -6.40 19.78
CA ILE A 139 -5.93 -7.76 19.98
C ILE A 139 -5.10 -7.85 21.28
N MET A 140 -4.19 -6.91 21.52
CA MET A 140 -3.29 -6.99 22.67
C MET A 140 -3.91 -6.37 23.94
N GLU A 141 -4.46 -5.16 23.87
CA GLU A 141 -4.97 -4.49 25.08
C GLU A 141 -6.37 -4.98 25.47
N LYS A 142 -7.30 -5.13 24.51
CA LYS A 142 -8.64 -5.60 24.78
C LYS A 142 -8.75 -7.12 24.82
N GLY A 143 -8.07 -7.81 23.91
CA GLY A 143 -8.10 -9.27 23.81
C GLY A 143 -7.13 -9.99 24.75
N GLY A 144 -6.17 -9.28 25.36
CA GLY A 144 -5.19 -9.86 26.27
C GLY A 144 -4.15 -10.77 25.60
N PHE A 145 -4.01 -10.72 24.27
CA PHE A 145 -3.06 -11.53 23.56
C PHE A 145 -1.63 -10.95 23.62
N SER A 146 -0.64 -11.84 23.59
CA SER A 146 0.77 -11.44 23.53
C SER A 146 1.13 -10.78 22.19
N SER A 147 2.26 -10.05 22.16
CA SER A 147 2.80 -9.45 20.94
C SER A 147 3.12 -10.49 19.85
N ASP A 148 3.56 -11.70 20.27
CA ASP A 148 3.81 -12.81 19.35
C ASP A 148 2.52 -13.34 18.74
N ALA A 149 1.47 -13.51 19.55
CA ALA A 149 0.15 -13.91 19.08
C ALA A 149 -0.44 -12.86 18.11
N PHE A 150 -0.29 -11.56 18.41
CA PHE A 150 -0.66 -10.49 17.49
C PHE A 150 0.05 -10.62 16.15
N SER A 151 1.37 -10.85 16.16
CA SER A 151 2.17 -11.00 14.94
C SER A 151 1.68 -12.16 14.07
N ILE A 152 1.31 -13.29 14.68
CA ILE A 152 0.76 -14.46 13.97
C ILE A 152 -0.62 -14.14 13.38
N ILE A 153 -1.53 -13.55 14.17
CA ILE A 153 -2.87 -13.18 13.71
C ILE A 153 -2.78 -12.20 12.54
N PHE A 154 -1.90 -11.22 12.65
CA PHE A 154 -1.68 -10.24 11.59
C PHE A 154 -1.10 -10.87 10.32
N ALA A 155 -0.16 -11.82 10.46
CA ALA A 155 0.42 -12.55 9.34
C ALA A 155 -0.64 -13.42 8.62
N VAL A 156 -1.53 -14.09 9.35
CA VAL A 156 -2.65 -14.86 8.77
C VAL A 156 -3.60 -13.96 7.98
N ASN A 157 -3.95 -12.78 8.51
CA ASN A 157 -4.76 -11.81 7.79
C ASN A 157 -4.07 -11.28 6.52
N ALA A 158 -2.78 -10.96 6.61
CA ALA A 158 -1.99 -10.52 5.46
C ALA A 158 -1.88 -11.61 4.38
N PHE A 159 -1.73 -12.88 4.78
CA PHE A 159 -1.77 -14.02 3.87
C PHE A 159 -3.13 -14.13 3.18
N GLY A 160 -4.23 -13.93 3.92
CA GLY A 160 -5.58 -13.87 3.36
C GLY A 160 -5.74 -12.78 2.29
N LEU A 161 -5.20 -11.57 2.55
CA LEU A 161 -5.18 -10.48 1.56
C LEU A 161 -4.39 -10.84 0.30
N MET A 162 -3.23 -11.48 0.46
CA MET A 162 -2.41 -11.94 -0.65
C MET A 162 -3.14 -12.99 -1.48
N LEU A 163 -3.77 -13.96 -0.84
CA LEU A 163 -4.58 -14.99 -1.49
C LEU A 163 -5.77 -14.37 -2.25
N ALA A 164 -6.49 -13.44 -1.63
CA ALA A 164 -7.60 -12.74 -2.26
C ALA A 164 -7.15 -11.96 -3.50
N THR A 165 -6.00 -11.29 -3.44
CA THR A 165 -5.40 -10.58 -4.58
C THR A 165 -5.06 -11.55 -5.70
N TYR A 166 -4.46 -12.69 -5.39
CA TYR A 166 -4.14 -13.73 -6.37
C TYR A 166 -5.40 -14.29 -7.03
N LEU A 167 -6.41 -14.66 -6.24
CA LEU A 167 -7.69 -15.15 -6.73
C LEU A 167 -8.39 -14.11 -7.63
N THR A 168 -8.37 -12.84 -7.25
CA THR A 168 -8.93 -11.76 -8.05
C THR A 168 -8.26 -11.69 -9.43
N THR A 169 -6.94 -11.87 -9.50
CA THR A 169 -6.20 -11.89 -10.78
C THR A 169 -6.64 -13.05 -11.68
N ILE A 170 -6.98 -14.21 -11.10
CA ILE A 170 -7.52 -15.34 -11.86
C ILE A 170 -8.95 -15.03 -12.32
N PHE A 171 -9.81 -14.59 -11.40
CA PHE A 171 -11.21 -14.33 -11.71
C PHE A 171 -11.44 -13.22 -12.74
N GLN A 172 -10.55 -12.22 -12.82
CA GLN A 172 -10.60 -11.17 -13.83
C GLN A 172 -10.52 -11.71 -15.28
N ARG A 173 -10.02 -12.94 -15.47
CA ARG A 173 -10.01 -13.58 -16.79
C ARG A 173 -11.38 -14.08 -17.22
N TYR A 174 -12.26 -14.37 -16.27
CA TYR A 174 -13.57 -14.99 -16.51
C TYR A 174 -14.74 -14.06 -16.24
N VAL A 175 -14.55 -13.06 -15.38
CA VAL A 175 -15.64 -12.18 -14.92
C VAL A 175 -15.27 -10.71 -15.16
N LYS A 176 -16.25 -9.93 -15.60
CA LYS A 176 -16.06 -8.47 -15.81
C LYS A 176 -15.69 -7.78 -14.50
N THR A 177 -14.71 -6.88 -14.55
CA THR A 177 -14.20 -6.13 -13.38
C THR A 177 -15.30 -5.48 -12.54
N ASN A 178 -16.33 -4.87 -13.20
CA ASN A 178 -17.44 -4.25 -12.49
C ASN A 178 -18.23 -5.24 -11.63
N THR A 179 -18.38 -6.46 -12.10
CA THR A 179 -19.10 -7.54 -11.39
C THR A 179 -18.28 -8.00 -10.19
N LEU A 180 -16.97 -8.17 -10.36
CA LEU A 180 -16.07 -8.50 -9.24
C LEU A 180 -16.08 -7.44 -8.15
N VAL A 181 -16.02 -6.15 -8.53
CA VAL A 181 -16.09 -5.04 -7.55
C VAL A 181 -17.40 -5.06 -6.78
N LYS A 182 -18.55 -5.31 -7.45
CA LYS A 182 -19.86 -5.41 -6.78
C LYS A 182 -19.89 -6.54 -5.74
N TYR A 183 -19.45 -7.74 -6.11
CA TYR A 183 -19.42 -8.87 -5.18
C TYR A 183 -18.43 -8.68 -4.03
N ALA A 184 -17.26 -8.08 -4.29
CA ALA A 184 -16.31 -7.76 -3.25
C ALA A 184 -16.88 -6.76 -2.23
N LEU A 185 -17.56 -5.72 -2.69
CA LEU A 185 -18.21 -4.74 -1.83
C LEU A 185 -19.37 -5.36 -1.03
N LEU A 186 -20.18 -6.20 -1.64
CA LEU A 186 -21.25 -6.94 -0.94
C LEU A 186 -20.68 -7.84 0.15
N PHE A 187 -19.61 -8.59 -0.15
CA PHE A 187 -18.96 -9.45 0.83
C PHE A 187 -18.33 -8.63 1.97
N MET A 188 -17.69 -7.52 1.67
CA MET A 188 -17.13 -6.61 2.68
C MET A 188 -18.23 -6.05 3.59
N THR A 189 -19.36 -5.63 3.02
CA THR A 189 -20.51 -5.13 3.79
C THR A 189 -21.08 -6.21 4.70
N PHE A 190 -21.28 -7.42 4.15
CA PHE A 190 -21.78 -8.56 4.93
C PHE A 190 -20.82 -8.91 6.09
N ALA A 191 -19.52 -9.01 5.83
CA ALA A 191 -18.53 -9.27 6.87
C ALA A 191 -18.51 -8.18 7.95
N SER A 192 -18.68 -6.91 7.56
CA SER A 192 -18.76 -5.79 8.52
C SER A 192 -20.00 -5.87 9.40
N VAL A 193 -21.14 -6.30 8.86
CA VAL A 193 -22.37 -6.50 9.64
C VAL A 193 -22.22 -7.65 10.63
N VAL A 194 -21.60 -8.75 10.20
CA VAL A 194 -21.32 -9.90 11.11
C VAL A 194 -20.37 -9.52 12.25
N LEU A 195 -19.44 -8.61 12.02
CA LEU A 195 -18.53 -8.12 13.08
C LEU A 195 -19.22 -7.17 14.08
N LEU A 196 -20.37 -6.60 13.73
CA LEU A 196 -21.16 -5.74 14.62
C LEU A 196 -22.14 -6.50 15.50
N ALA A 197 -22.48 -7.74 15.15
CA ALA A 197 -23.38 -8.62 15.87
C ALA A 197 -22.68 -9.40 16.97
#